data_1aa27443803abbc22308ce56361b37dc
#
_entry.id   1aa27443803abbc22308ce56361b37dc
#
_cell.length_a   1.000
_cell.length_b   1.000
_cell.length_c   1.000
_cell.angle_alpha   90.00
_cell.angle_beta   90.00
_cell.angle_gamma   90.00
#
_symmetry.space_group_name_H-M   'P 1'
#
loop_
_entity.id
_entity.type
_entity.pdbx_description
1 polymer ?
#
loop_
_entity_poly.entity_id
_entity_poly.type
_entity_poly.pdbx_seq_one_letter_code
_entity_poly.pdbx_strand_id
1 'polypeptide(L)'
;MRSNQNRKKLPENATWLRFGTKGIETHFYHANGFPPAVYEPLLSRLAQKLHVSALGYRATWPGAGKPPRNRNWMMYADDLIAFLESQCREPVIGIGHSMGATCTILAAEKRPDLFRAVVLIEPAMVSRPLALFGRLSPKALINHMEPARGTLRKTDTWPDMESYLESCKKSRIYRHFDDKALESLAAGVTWGEDGRLHLIFPSIWEAHNYTQPPNVMKNIARLTVPCVAVRGKPSMFFTEAMWREWKKRCPGTVFRENLHHAHLFPLENPQACWESIASGLREIGCLPED
;
A
#
# COMPACT_ATOMS: atom_id res chain seq x y z
N MET A 1 9.14 -4.64 32.52
CA MET A 1 7.81 -3.98 32.43
C MET A 1 8.01 -2.59 31.86
N ARG A 2 7.86 -2.38 30.55
CA ARG A 2 7.93 -1.04 29.94
C ARG A 2 6.52 -0.44 29.98
N SER A 3 6.43 0.80 30.46
CA SER A 3 5.22 1.53 30.78
C SER A 3 4.23 1.61 29.61
N ASN A 4 2.97 1.28 29.93
CA ASN A 4 1.80 1.22 29.06
C ASN A 4 1.27 2.62 28.63
N GLN A 5 2.09 3.67 28.67
CA GLN A 5 1.60 5.06 28.68
C GLN A 5 1.47 5.77 27.35
N ASN A 6 1.72 5.11 26.17
CA ASN A 6 1.60 5.82 24.88
C ASN A 6 1.16 4.93 23.70
N ARG A 7 0.36 3.87 23.96
CA ARG A 7 -0.23 3.10 22.86
C ARG A 7 -1.33 3.92 22.22
N LYS A 8 -1.15 4.33 20.97
CA LYS A 8 -2.24 4.90 20.17
C LYS A 8 -3.29 3.82 19.97
N LYS A 9 -4.53 4.09 20.37
CA LYS A 9 -5.66 3.21 20.04
C LYS A 9 -6.03 3.38 18.57
N LEU A 10 -6.35 2.27 17.91
CA LEU A 10 -6.97 2.31 16.60
C LEU A 10 -8.34 3.01 16.74
N PRO A 11 -8.67 3.99 15.88
CA PRO A 11 -10.00 4.61 15.89
C PRO A 11 -11.12 3.59 15.71
N GLU A 12 -12.24 3.78 16.40
CA GLU A 12 -13.38 2.84 16.37
C GLU A 12 -14.02 2.71 14.97
N ASN A 13 -13.93 3.76 14.15
CA ASN A 13 -14.41 3.76 12.76
C ASN A 13 -13.39 3.17 11.76
N ALA A 14 -12.26 2.65 12.20
CA ALA A 14 -11.30 2.00 11.31
C ALA A 14 -11.93 0.75 10.69
N THR A 15 -11.74 0.59 9.38
CA THR A 15 -12.26 -0.54 8.63
C THR A 15 -11.12 -1.40 8.09
N TRP A 16 -11.34 -2.71 8.10
CA TRP A 16 -10.40 -3.70 7.53
C TRP A 16 -11.14 -4.92 7.00
N LEU A 17 -10.46 -5.66 6.12
CA LEU A 17 -10.93 -6.93 5.60
C LEU A 17 -10.12 -8.08 6.18
N ARG A 18 -10.68 -9.29 6.16
CA ARG A 18 -10.01 -10.54 6.52
C ARG A 18 -10.25 -11.60 5.47
N PHE A 19 -9.20 -12.37 5.16
CA PHE A 19 -9.21 -13.46 4.19
C PHE A 19 -8.49 -14.68 4.79
N GLY A 20 -9.07 -15.85 4.60
CA GLY A 20 -8.55 -17.08 5.21
C GLY A 20 -8.83 -17.15 6.72
N THR A 21 -8.61 -18.33 7.28
CA THR A 21 -8.83 -18.60 8.72
C THR A 21 -7.66 -19.36 9.35
N LYS A 22 -6.68 -19.73 8.53
CA LYS A 22 -5.52 -20.56 8.94
C LYS A 22 -4.24 -20.02 8.29
N GLY A 23 -3.11 -20.43 8.85
CA GLY A 23 -1.79 -20.02 8.35
C GLY A 23 -1.18 -18.90 9.21
N ILE A 24 -0.03 -18.41 8.77
CA ILE A 24 0.71 -17.36 9.46
C ILE A 24 -0.07 -16.04 9.38
N GLU A 25 -0.21 -15.36 10.52
CA GLU A 25 -0.84 -14.03 10.55
C GLU A 25 -0.09 -13.08 9.60
N THR A 26 -0.83 -12.46 8.71
CA THR A 26 -0.30 -11.61 7.64
C THR A 26 -1.15 -10.34 7.55
N HIS A 27 -0.49 -9.23 7.37
CA HIS A 27 -1.17 -7.96 7.11
C HIS A 27 -0.79 -7.45 5.73
N PHE A 28 -1.80 -7.10 4.91
CA PHE A 28 -1.61 -6.43 3.63
C PHE A 28 -1.97 -4.95 3.74
N TYR A 29 -1.05 -4.06 3.33
CA TYR A 29 -1.31 -2.62 3.31
C TYR A 29 -1.30 -2.10 1.87
N HIS A 30 -2.41 -1.48 1.47
CA HIS A 30 -2.73 -1.16 0.08
C HIS A 30 -2.03 0.11 -0.44
N ALA A 31 -2.11 0.36 -1.76
CA ALA A 31 -1.59 1.57 -2.37
C ALA A 31 -2.50 2.78 -2.14
N ASN A 32 -1.95 3.98 -2.35
CA ASN A 32 -2.70 5.24 -2.37
C ASN A 32 -3.77 5.23 -3.46
N GLY A 33 -4.99 5.57 -3.14
CA GLY A 33 -6.13 5.60 -4.08
C GLY A 33 -6.80 4.25 -4.37
N PHE A 34 -6.29 3.12 -3.84
CA PHE A 34 -6.82 1.77 -4.09
C PHE A 34 -7.20 1.11 -2.77
N PRO A 35 -8.48 1.11 -2.36
CA PRO A 35 -8.91 0.49 -1.10
C PRO A 35 -8.67 -1.03 -1.10
N PRO A 36 -8.61 -1.69 0.11
CA PRO A 36 -8.29 -3.12 0.21
C PRO A 36 -9.14 -4.04 -0.66
N ALA A 37 -10.41 -3.71 -0.84
CA ALA A 37 -11.35 -4.55 -1.61
C ALA A 37 -10.93 -4.72 -3.08
N VAL A 38 -10.24 -3.74 -3.67
CA VAL A 38 -9.73 -3.83 -5.05
C VAL A 38 -8.65 -4.90 -5.19
N TYR A 39 -7.99 -5.28 -4.10
CA TYR A 39 -6.97 -6.34 -4.08
C TYR A 39 -7.53 -7.73 -3.80
N GLU A 40 -8.87 -7.89 -3.76
CA GLU A 40 -9.50 -9.19 -3.47
C GLU A 40 -8.88 -10.34 -4.27
N PRO A 41 -8.61 -10.23 -5.59
CA PRO A 41 -8.00 -11.31 -6.36
C PRO A 41 -6.61 -11.74 -5.86
N LEU A 42 -5.79 -10.82 -5.35
CA LEU A 42 -4.51 -11.12 -4.72
C LEU A 42 -4.70 -11.64 -3.30
N LEU A 43 -5.55 -11.00 -2.49
CA LEU A 43 -5.78 -11.34 -1.09
C LEU A 43 -6.36 -12.75 -0.94
N SER A 44 -7.24 -13.17 -1.86
CA SER A 44 -7.78 -14.53 -1.92
C SER A 44 -6.70 -15.57 -2.25
N ARG A 45 -5.71 -15.25 -3.07
CA ARG A 45 -4.56 -16.14 -3.32
C ARG A 45 -3.65 -16.26 -2.10
N LEU A 46 -3.31 -15.13 -1.47
CA LEU A 46 -2.57 -15.12 -0.21
C LEU A 46 -3.27 -15.98 0.85
N ALA A 47 -4.58 -15.89 0.93
CA ALA A 47 -5.42 -16.58 1.92
C ALA A 47 -5.46 -18.11 1.76
N GLN A 48 -4.98 -18.65 0.65
CA GLN A 48 -4.84 -20.11 0.49
C GLN A 48 -3.76 -20.69 1.41
N LYS A 49 -2.76 -19.90 1.80
CA LYS A 49 -1.63 -20.32 2.63
C LYS A 49 -1.44 -19.46 3.89
N LEU A 50 -2.07 -18.28 3.97
CA LEU A 50 -1.85 -17.27 5.00
C LEU A 50 -3.21 -16.81 5.60
N HIS A 51 -3.18 -16.33 6.85
CA HIS A 51 -4.32 -15.66 7.47
C HIS A 51 -4.16 -14.15 7.29
N VAL A 52 -4.86 -13.56 6.31
CA VAL A 52 -4.61 -12.21 5.84
C VAL A 52 -5.61 -11.21 6.42
N SER A 53 -5.10 -10.12 6.97
CA SER A 53 -5.85 -8.91 7.29
C SER A 53 -5.41 -7.76 6.38
N ALA A 54 -6.32 -6.83 6.05
CA ALA A 54 -6.03 -5.67 5.22
C ALA A 54 -6.72 -4.42 5.78
N LEU A 55 -5.95 -3.57 6.48
CA LEU A 55 -6.43 -2.31 7.03
C LEU A 55 -6.62 -1.29 5.91
N GLY A 56 -7.77 -0.60 5.88
CA GLY A 56 -7.97 0.56 5.04
C GLY A 56 -7.25 1.80 5.59
N TYR A 57 -6.81 2.69 4.71
CA TYR A 57 -6.37 4.02 5.15
C TYR A 57 -7.55 4.85 5.66
N ARG A 58 -7.27 5.86 6.46
CA ARG A 58 -8.26 6.80 7.04
C ARG A 58 -9.25 7.36 6.01
N ALA A 59 -8.80 7.51 4.75
CA ALA A 59 -9.64 7.96 3.64
C ALA A 59 -10.85 7.06 3.38
N THR A 60 -10.75 5.76 3.73
CA THR A 60 -11.79 4.74 3.50
C THR A 60 -12.65 4.48 4.74
N TRP A 61 -12.36 5.15 5.86
CA TRP A 61 -13.11 4.94 7.10
C TRP A 61 -14.40 5.76 7.11
N PRO A 62 -15.51 5.24 7.63
CA PRO A 62 -16.74 5.99 7.77
C PRO A 62 -16.52 7.34 8.47
N GLY A 63 -17.04 8.41 7.90
CA GLY A 63 -16.88 9.75 8.45
C GLY A 63 -15.49 10.37 8.31
N ALA A 64 -14.65 9.86 7.41
CA ALA A 64 -13.26 10.32 7.23
C ALA A 64 -13.12 11.82 6.95
N GLY A 65 -14.11 12.44 6.30
CA GLY A 65 -14.13 13.88 6.01
C GLY A 65 -12.93 14.33 5.16
N LYS A 66 -12.41 15.54 5.45
CA LYS A 66 -11.26 16.11 4.73
C LYS A 66 -9.94 15.58 5.29
N PRO A 67 -8.88 15.48 4.45
CA PRO A 67 -7.55 15.11 4.92
C PRO A 67 -7.04 16.06 6.03
N PRO A 68 -6.28 15.56 7.02
CA PRO A 68 -5.72 16.38 8.10
C PRO A 68 -4.67 17.36 7.57
N ARG A 69 -4.28 18.34 8.42
CA ARG A 69 -3.16 19.24 8.07
C ARG A 69 -1.82 18.52 8.00
N ASN A 70 -1.64 17.49 8.82
CA ASN A 70 -0.43 16.65 8.81
C ASN A 70 -0.37 15.81 7.52
N ARG A 71 0.73 15.94 6.77
CA ARG A 71 0.98 15.25 5.50
C ARG A 71 1.95 14.07 5.63
N ASN A 72 2.50 13.87 6.83
CA ASN A 72 3.52 12.86 7.06
C ASN A 72 2.90 11.45 7.09
N TRP A 73 3.44 10.54 6.28
CA TRP A 73 2.99 9.15 6.19
C TRP A 73 3.25 8.33 7.46
N MET A 74 4.04 8.82 8.41
CA MET A 74 4.17 8.21 9.73
C MET A 74 2.81 8.06 10.44
N MET A 75 1.84 8.92 10.13
CA MET A 75 0.46 8.79 10.62
C MET A 75 -0.14 7.43 10.27
N TYR A 76 0.05 6.97 9.05
CA TYR A 76 -0.46 5.67 8.57
C TYR A 76 0.36 4.49 9.11
N ALA A 77 1.66 4.67 9.31
CA ALA A 77 2.49 3.69 10.00
C ALA A 77 2.07 3.52 11.46
N ASP A 78 1.69 4.61 12.14
CA ASP A 78 1.15 4.57 13.51
C ASP A 78 -0.22 3.88 13.56
N ASP A 79 -1.09 4.09 12.55
CA ASP A 79 -2.37 3.37 12.43
C ASP A 79 -2.15 1.87 12.23
N LEU A 80 -1.19 1.49 11.39
CA LEU A 80 -0.80 0.09 11.21
C LEU A 80 -0.30 -0.54 12.50
N ILE A 81 0.58 0.13 13.24
CA ILE A 81 1.06 -0.34 14.55
C ILE A 81 -0.11 -0.56 15.50
N ALA A 82 -1.01 0.43 15.63
CA ALA A 82 -2.18 0.33 16.50
C ALA A 82 -3.12 -0.82 16.10
N PHE A 83 -3.29 -1.05 14.78
CA PHE A 83 -4.03 -2.18 14.25
C PHE A 83 -3.39 -3.51 14.65
N LEU A 84 -2.10 -3.70 14.39
CA LEU A 84 -1.39 -4.93 14.71
C LEU A 84 -1.43 -5.23 16.22
N GLU A 85 -1.21 -4.22 17.07
CA GLU A 85 -1.29 -4.37 18.53
C GLU A 85 -2.68 -4.78 19.03
N SER A 86 -3.75 -4.38 18.35
CA SER A 86 -5.12 -4.64 18.77
C SER A 86 -5.75 -5.87 18.14
N GLN A 87 -5.35 -6.24 16.92
CA GLN A 87 -6.03 -7.26 16.11
C GLN A 87 -5.21 -8.52 15.87
N CYS A 88 -3.89 -8.49 16.06
CA CYS A 88 -3.01 -9.63 15.83
C CYS A 88 -2.44 -10.16 17.15
N ARG A 89 -2.36 -11.49 17.28
CA ARG A 89 -1.84 -12.15 18.49
C ARG A 89 -0.34 -12.43 18.41
N GLU A 90 0.15 -12.63 17.18
CA GLU A 90 1.52 -13.00 16.87
C GLU A 90 2.15 -11.96 15.92
N PRO A 91 3.48 -11.87 15.84
CA PRO A 91 4.14 -11.06 14.83
C PRO A 91 3.74 -11.49 13.42
N VAL A 92 3.35 -10.52 12.60
CA VAL A 92 2.78 -10.76 11.27
C VAL A 92 3.84 -10.77 10.16
N ILE A 93 3.53 -11.40 9.03
CA ILE A 93 4.17 -11.06 7.75
C ILE A 93 3.52 -9.77 7.26
N GLY A 94 4.27 -8.66 7.25
CA GLY A 94 3.80 -7.38 6.73
C GLY A 94 4.00 -7.30 5.21
N ILE A 95 2.93 -7.36 4.43
CA ILE A 95 2.97 -7.18 2.97
C ILE A 95 2.44 -5.79 2.65
N GLY A 96 3.18 -5.00 1.89
CA GLY A 96 2.72 -3.68 1.48
C GLY A 96 2.94 -3.42 0.00
N HIS A 97 2.02 -2.68 -0.62
CA HIS A 97 2.15 -2.20 -1.98
C HIS A 97 2.24 -0.68 -2.04
N SER A 98 3.21 -0.15 -2.79
CA SER A 98 3.36 1.30 -3.04
C SER A 98 3.45 2.09 -1.72
N MET A 99 2.52 3.00 -1.44
CA MET A 99 2.43 3.72 -0.16
C MET A 99 2.31 2.76 1.03
N GLY A 100 1.58 1.65 0.86
CA GLY A 100 1.47 0.60 1.88
C GLY A 100 2.81 -0.04 2.21
N ALA A 101 3.65 -0.32 1.21
CA ALA A 101 5.00 -0.82 1.44
C ALA A 101 5.85 0.18 2.23
N THR A 102 5.76 1.46 1.89
CA THR A 102 6.46 2.54 2.60
C THR A 102 5.99 2.66 4.05
N CYS A 103 4.69 2.61 4.30
CA CYS A 103 4.15 2.64 5.65
C CYS A 103 4.52 1.39 6.45
N THR A 104 4.58 0.21 5.81
CA THR A 104 5.07 -1.04 6.42
C THR A 104 6.55 -0.93 6.82
N ILE A 105 7.40 -0.33 5.97
CA ILE A 105 8.81 -0.04 6.32
C ILE A 105 8.90 0.82 7.58
N LEU A 106 8.14 1.93 7.62
CA LEU A 106 8.14 2.85 8.74
C LEU A 106 7.64 2.21 10.04
N ALA A 107 6.61 1.36 9.95
CA ALA A 107 6.06 0.61 11.07
C ALA A 107 7.05 -0.45 11.58
N ALA A 108 7.65 -1.24 10.67
CA ALA A 108 8.58 -2.30 11.02
C ALA A 108 9.92 -1.77 11.59
N GLU A 109 10.42 -0.62 11.11
CA GLU A 109 11.58 0.03 11.73
C GLU A 109 11.26 0.49 13.16
N LYS A 110 10.05 1.04 13.38
CA LYS A 110 9.63 1.57 14.68
C LYS A 110 9.27 0.48 15.69
N ARG A 111 8.66 -0.62 15.24
CA ARG A 111 8.14 -1.73 16.04
C ARG A 111 8.45 -3.07 15.36
N PRO A 112 9.73 -3.46 15.29
CA PRO A 112 10.13 -4.71 14.66
C PRO A 112 9.53 -5.95 15.36
N ASP A 113 9.21 -5.84 16.64
CA ASP A 113 8.57 -6.88 17.44
C ASP A 113 7.17 -7.29 16.95
N LEU A 114 6.50 -6.46 16.14
CA LEU A 114 5.21 -6.77 15.53
C LEU A 114 5.32 -7.50 14.18
N PHE A 115 6.54 -7.67 13.66
CA PHE A 115 6.75 -8.24 12.33
C PHE A 115 7.64 -9.47 12.38
N ARG A 116 7.19 -10.56 11.80
CA ARG A 116 8.00 -11.77 11.54
C ARG A 116 8.90 -11.57 10.32
N ALA A 117 8.37 -10.92 9.30
CA ALA A 117 9.04 -10.56 8.06
C ALA A 117 8.28 -9.45 7.35
N VAL A 118 8.89 -8.81 6.35
CA VAL A 118 8.21 -7.85 5.48
C VAL A 118 8.38 -8.21 4.00
N VAL A 119 7.32 -8.02 3.22
CA VAL A 119 7.31 -8.11 1.74
C VAL A 119 6.91 -6.75 1.19
N LEU A 120 7.82 -6.10 0.51
CA LEU A 120 7.73 -4.70 0.10
C LEU A 120 7.60 -4.62 -1.42
N ILE A 121 6.37 -4.43 -1.90
CA ILE A 121 6.04 -4.41 -3.33
C ILE A 121 6.05 -2.97 -3.82
N GLU A 122 6.99 -2.63 -4.72
CA GLU A 122 7.05 -1.30 -5.36
C GLU A 122 6.93 -0.13 -4.36
N PRO A 123 7.71 -0.07 -3.26
CA PRO A 123 7.53 0.96 -2.25
C PRO A 123 7.63 2.37 -2.84
N ALA A 124 6.59 3.17 -2.59
CA ALA A 124 6.54 4.56 -3.05
C ALA A 124 7.51 5.41 -2.22
N MET A 125 8.54 5.93 -2.88
CA MET A 125 9.49 6.87 -2.28
C MET A 125 10.02 7.84 -3.32
N VAL A 126 10.55 8.95 -2.85
CA VAL A 126 11.19 9.96 -3.70
C VAL A 126 12.65 10.14 -3.31
N SER A 127 13.42 10.82 -4.16
CA SER A 127 14.80 11.19 -3.82
C SER A 127 14.84 12.09 -2.57
N ARG A 128 15.97 12.09 -1.85
CA ARG A 128 16.13 12.92 -0.63
C ARG A 128 15.87 14.41 -0.86
N PRO A 129 16.39 15.03 -1.94
CA PRO A 129 16.09 16.44 -2.22
C PRO A 129 14.59 16.69 -2.42
N LEU A 130 13.90 15.78 -3.14
CA LEU A 130 12.46 15.92 -3.39
C LEU A 130 11.63 15.71 -2.12
N ALA A 131 12.01 14.77 -1.26
CA ALA A 131 11.37 14.58 0.05
C ALA A 131 11.53 15.83 0.94
N LEU A 132 12.73 16.44 0.96
CA LEU A 132 12.98 17.67 1.69
C LEU A 132 12.17 18.83 1.11
N PHE A 133 12.13 18.98 -0.21
CA PHE A 133 11.30 19.97 -0.88
C PHE A 133 9.82 19.82 -0.51
N GLY A 134 9.25 18.62 -0.61
CA GLY A 134 7.86 18.35 -0.24
C GLY A 134 7.56 18.68 1.24
N ARG A 135 8.54 18.42 2.14
CA ARG A 135 8.42 18.72 3.56
C ARG A 135 8.42 20.24 3.85
N LEU A 136 9.24 21.01 3.18
CA LEU A 136 9.43 22.43 3.43
C LEU A 136 8.43 23.31 2.66
N SER A 137 7.90 22.81 1.54
CA SER A 137 7.00 23.58 0.67
C SER A 137 5.57 23.65 1.22
N PRO A 138 4.88 24.80 1.06
CA PRO A 138 3.46 24.90 1.33
C PRO A 138 2.65 23.88 0.52
N LYS A 139 1.62 23.27 1.14
CA LYS A 139 0.73 22.31 0.45
C LYS A 139 0.13 22.88 -0.82
N ALA A 140 -0.26 24.16 -0.81
CA ALA A 140 -0.84 24.85 -1.97
C ALA A 140 0.10 24.79 -3.18
N LEU A 141 1.40 25.04 -2.99
CA LEU A 141 2.39 24.94 -4.07
C LEU A 141 2.46 23.51 -4.64
N ILE A 142 2.55 22.51 -3.78
CA ILE A 142 2.65 21.09 -4.22
C ILE A 142 1.38 20.66 -4.95
N ASN A 143 0.20 21.15 -4.56
CA ASN A 143 -1.07 20.85 -5.25
C ASN A 143 -1.11 21.32 -6.70
N HIS A 144 -0.23 22.24 -7.11
CA HIS A 144 -0.08 22.64 -8.51
C HIS A 144 0.92 21.79 -9.29
N MET A 145 1.58 20.83 -8.64
CA MET A 145 2.56 19.93 -9.24
C MET A 145 1.97 18.53 -9.44
N GLU A 146 2.46 17.80 -10.45
CA GLU A 146 2.12 16.39 -10.61
C GLU A 146 2.81 15.52 -9.54
N PRO A 147 2.17 14.45 -9.08
CA PRO A 147 0.86 13.94 -9.51
C PRO A 147 -0.34 14.56 -8.77
N ALA A 148 -0.14 15.38 -7.73
CA ALA A 148 -1.22 15.93 -6.91
C ALA A 148 -2.23 16.75 -7.74
N ARG A 149 -1.73 17.58 -8.68
CA ARG A 149 -2.58 18.41 -9.55
C ARG A 149 -3.52 17.56 -10.42
N GLY A 150 -3.00 16.54 -11.07
CA GLY A 150 -3.79 15.63 -11.91
C GLY A 150 -4.83 14.88 -11.08
N THR A 151 -4.44 14.42 -9.89
CA THR A 151 -5.32 13.72 -8.96
C THR A 151 -6.47 14.60 -8.48
N LEU A 152 -6.23 15.87 -8.16
CA LEU A 152 -7.30 16.82 -7.75
C LEU A 152 -8.31 17.13 -8.86
N ARG A 153 -7.97 16.87 -10.11
CA ARG A 153 -8.87 17.05 -11.27
C ARG A 153 -9.61 15.76 -11.66
N LYS A 154 -9.31 14.67 -11.00
CA LYS A 154 -9.91 13.37 -11.26
C LYS A 154 -11.39 13.40 -10.87
N THR A 155 -12.21 12.74 -11.66
CA THR A 155 -13.61 12.51 -11.32
C THR A 155 -13.71 11.55 -10.13
N ASP A 156 -14.53 11.88 -9.17
CA ASP A 156 -14.81 11.05 -7.98
C ASP A 156 -16.20 10.42 -8.00
N THR A 157 -17.06 10.77 -8.98
CA THR A 157 -18.44 10.29 -9.05
C THR A 157 -18.86 9.93 -10.46
N TRP A 158 -19.71 8.90 -10.58
CA TRP A 158 -20.26 8.42 -11.86
C TRP A 158 -21.75 8.11 -11.71
N PRO A 159 -22.53 8.20 -12.79
CA PRO A 159 -23.97 7.89 -12.76
C PRO A 159 -24.24 6.38 -12.53
N ASP A 160 -23.35 5.51 -13.02
CA ASP A 160 -23.49 4.06 -12.98
C ASP A 160 -22.14 3.35 -13.11
N MET A 161 -22.14 2.02 -12.93
CA MET A 161 -20.97 1.17 -12.98
C MET A 161 -20.33 1.12 -14.38
N GLU A 162 -21.14 1.14 -15.43
CA GLU A 162 -20.67 1.11 -16.82
C GLU A 162 -19.83 2.37 -17.10
N SER A 163 -20.34 3.55 -16.77
CA SER A 163 -19.63 4.82 -16.91
C SER A 163 -18.32 4.86 -16.11
N TYR A 164 -18.32 4.26 -14.91
CA TYR A 164 -17.10 4.14 -14.11
C TYR A 164 -16.05 3.26 -14.80
N LEU A 165 -16.42 2.04 -15.20
CA LEU A 165 -15.50 1.09 -15.84
C LEU A 165 -15.01 1.62 -17.20
N GLU A 166 -15.87 2.28 -17.99
CA GLU A 166 -15.48 2.96 -19.21
C GLU A 166 -14.46 4.08 -18.96
N SER A 167 -14.60 4.82 -17.86
CA SER A 167 -13.59 5.82 -17.47
C SER A 167 -12.27 5.17 -17.09
N CYS A 168 -12.28 4.01 -16.44
CA CYS A 168 -11.09 3.23 -16.13
C CYS A 168 -10.39 2.74 -17.41
N LYS A 169 -11.12 2.17 -18.36
CA LYS A 169 -10.58 1.71 -19.66
C LYS A 169 -9.87 2.82 -20.44
N LYS A 170 -10.36 4.06 -20.36
CA LYS A 170 -9.74 5.23 -21.02
C LYS A 170 -8.49 5.73 -20.30
N SER A 171 -8.26 5.33 -19.06
CA SER A 171 -7.13 5.79 -18.26
C SER A 171 -5.83 5.07 -18.62
N ARG A 172 -4.77 5.83 -18.90
CA ARG A 172 -3.43 5.27 -19.17
C ARG A 172 -2.84 4.48 -18.01
N ILE A 173 -3.31 4.70 -16.78
CA ILE A 173 -2.86 3.98 -15.59
C ILE A 173 -3.20 2.50 -15.70
N TYR A 174 -4.37 2.17 -16.29
CA TYR A 174 -4.90 0.80 -16.40
C TYR A 174 -4.63 0.16 -17.78
N ARG A 175 -3.75 0.71 -18.62
CA ARG A 175 -3.49 0.22 -19.99
C ARG A 175 -3.00 -1.24 -20.08
N HIS A 176 -2.54 -1.81 -18.98
CA HIS A 176 -2.08 -3.21 -18.88
C HIS A 176 -3.08 -4.13 -18.18
N PHE A 177 -4.25 -3.60 -17.78
CA PHE A 177 -5.30 -4.39 -17.16
C PHE A 177 -6.08 -5.15 -18.24
N ASP A 178 -6.29 -6.45 -17.99
CA ASP A 178 -7.28 -7.23 -18.70
C ASP A 178 -8.69 -6.94 -18.15
N ASP A 179 -9.72 -7.54 -18.75
CA ASP A 179 -11.11 -7.28 -18.34
C ASP A 179 -11.37 -7.67 -16.87
N LYS A 180 -10.77 -8.75 -16.37
CA LYS A 180 -10.93 -9.19 -14.98
C LYS A 180 -10.27 -8.21 -14.00
N ALA A 181 -9.09 -7.72 -14.34
CA ALA A 181 -8.40 -6.70 -13.55
C ALA A 181 -9.20 -5.38 -13.54
N LEU A 182 -9.78 -4.98 -14.66
CA LEU A 182 -10.68 -3.82 -14.74
C LEU A 182 -11.95 -4.01 -13.92
N GLU A 183 -12.59 -5.18 -13.98
CA GLU A 183 -13.77 -5.51 -13.18
C GLU A 183 -13.48 -5.43 -11.66
N SER A 184 -12.29 -5.83 -11.24
CA SER A 184 -11.89 -5.74 -9.81
C SER A 184 -11.89 -4.29 -9.29
N LEU A 185 -11.74 -3.29 -10.17
CA LEU A 185 -11.80 -1.88 -9.79
C LEU A 185 -13.19 -1.46 -9.32
N ALA A 186 -14.26 -2.20 -9.67
CA ALA A 186 -15.62 -1.97 -9.18
C ALA A 186 -15.70 -1.96 -7.65
N ALA A 187 -14.83 -2.73 -6.98
CA ALA A 187 -14.72 -2.71 -5.52
C ALA A 187 -14.11 -1.40 -4.94
N GLY A 188 -13.68 -0.49 -5.79
CA GLY A 188 -13.14 0.83 -5.41
C GLY A 188 -14.19 1.94 -5.33
N VAL A 189 -15.45 1.65 -5.65
CA VAL A 189 -16.57 2.61 -5.62
C VAL A 189 -17.74 2.07 -4.80
N THR A 190 -18.60 2.97 -4.34
CA THR A 190 -19.83 2.65 -3.59
C THR A 190 -20.95 3.58 -4.01
N TRP A 191 -22.20 3.10 -3.91
CA TRP A 191 -23.38 3.94 -4.12
C TRP A 191 -23.54 4.95 -2.98
N GLY A 192 -23.71 6.22 -3.34
CA GLY A 192 -24.08 7.28 -2.42
C GLY A 192 -25.59 7.45 -2.30
N GLU A 193 -26.02 8.25 -1.32
CA GLU A 193 -27.43 8.62 -1.10
C GLU A 193 -28.01 9.44 -2.27
N ASP A 194 -27.17 10.08 -3.06
CA ASP A 194 -27.51 10.84 -4.27
C ASP A 194 -27.75 9.93 -5.50
N GLY A 195 -27.73 8.62 -5.32
CA GLY A 195 -27.92 7.66 -6.40
C GLY A 195 -26.75 7.58 -7.41
N ARG A 196 -25.58 8.08 -7.04
CA ARG A 196 -24.37 8.03 -7.87
C ARG A 196 -23.31 7.13 -7.22
N LEU A 197 -22.40 6.62 -8.05
CA LEU A 197 -21.20 5.94 -7.55
C LEU A 197 -20.15 6.97 -7.11
N HIS A 198 -19.52 6.72 -5.98
CA HIS A 198 -18.45 7.53 -5.42
C HIS A 198 -17.21 6.69 -5.16
N LEU A 199 -16.02 7.27 -5.33
CA LEU A 199 -14.77 6.62 -4.89
C LEU A 199 -14.81 6.38 -3.38
N ILE A 200 -14.53 5.14 -2.97
CA ILE A 200 -14.30 4.78 -1.56
C ILE A 200 -13.05 5.50 -1.02
N PHE A 201 -12.07 5.75 -1.90
CA PHE A 201 -10.86 6.52 -1.59
C PHE A 201 -10.90 7.85 -2.36
N PRO A 202 -11.42 8.95 -1.79
CA PRO A 202 -11.62 10.21 -2.50
C PRO A 202 -10.31 10.81 -3.04
N SER A 203 -10.37 11.44 -4.21
CA SER A 203 -9.21 12.05 -4.89
C SER A 203 -8.51 13.11 -4.04
N ILE A 204 -9.24 13.83 -3.19
CA ILE A 204 -8.68 14.83 -2.27
C ILE A 204 -7.71 14.20 -1.23
N TRP A 205 -7.98 12.97 -0.79
CA TRP A 205 -7.09 12.22 0.09
C TRP A 205 -5.90 11.64 -0.68
N GLU A 206 -6.16 11.12 -1.88
CA GLU A 206 -5.11 10.61 -2.76
C GLU A 206 -4.10 11.71 -3.09
N ALA A 207 -4.57 12.89 -3.49
CA ALA A 207 -3.73 14.06 -3.77
C ALA A 207 -2.99 14.56 -2.52
N HIS A 208 -3.65 14.56 -1.35
CA HIS A 208 -3.02 14.92 -0.09
C HIS A 208 -1.78 14.06 0.19
N ASN A 209 -1.87 12.76 -0.03
CA ASN A 209 -0.76 11.83 0.20
C ASN A 209 0.43 12.08 -0.75
N TYR A 210 0.19 12.58 -1.95
CA TYR A 210 1.26 12.98 -2.88
C TYR A 210 2.00 14.26 -2.46
N THR A 211 1.49 15.02 -1.49
CA THR A 211 2.11 16.31 -1.12
C THR A 211 3.36 16.19 -0.27
N GLN A 212 3.63 15.04 0.35
CA GLN A 212 4.82 14.83 1.18
C GLN A 212 5.27 13.34 1.18
N PRO A 213 5.59 12.76 0.02
CA PRO A 213 6.13 11.41 -0.03
C PRO A 213 7.52 11.38 0.62
N PRO A 214 7.82 10.37 1.47
CA PRO A 214 9.11 10.28 2.14
C PRO A 214 10.20 9.69 1.25
N ASN A 215 11.46 9.85 1.69
CA ASN A 215 12.55 8.95 1.31
C ASN A 215 12.80 7.97 2.45
N VAL A 216 12.60 6.68 2.22
CA VAL A 216 12.72 5.64 3.26
C VAL A 216 13.96 4.75 3.11
N MET A 217 14.92 5.13 2.28
CA MET A 217 16.13 4.33 2.07
C MET A 217 16.95 4.11 3.35
N LYS A 218 16.97 5.10 4.27
CA LYS A 218 17.60 4.95 5.58
C LYS A 218 16.82 4.02 6.51
N ASN A 219 15.49 4.05 6.44
CA ASN A 219 14.60 3.20 7.24
C ASN A 219 14.74 1.74 6.82
N ILE A 220 14.79 1.47 5.50
CA ILE A 220 15.06 0.14 4.94
C ILE A 220 16.38 -0.43 5.49
N ALA A 221 17.45 0.38 5.52
CA ALA A 221 18.74 -0.05 6.01
C ALA A 221 18.79 -0.33 7.54
N ARG A 222 17.73 0.02 8.26
CA ARG A 222 17.58 -0.22 9.70
C ARG A 222 16.60 -1.32 10.04
N LEU A 223 15.98 -1.93 9.03
CA LEU A 223 15.11 -3.08 9.25
C LEU A 223 15.93 -4.23 9.84
N THR A 224 15.43 -4.78 10.92
CA THR A 224 16.05 -5.93 11.63
C THR A 224 15.29 -7.24 11.38
N VAL A 225 14.17 -7.17 10.66
CA VAL A 225 13.35 -8.33 10.29
C VAL A 225 13.71 -8.79 8.87
N PRO A 226 13.54 -10.09 8.53
CA PRO A 226 13.70 -10.60 7.18
C PRO A 226 12.89 -9.79 6.18
N CYS A 227 13.46 -9.49 5.03
CA CYS A 227 12.88 -8.60 4.04
C CYS A 227 12.90 -9.19 2.63
N VAL A 228 11.75 -9.17 1.97
CA VAL A 228 11.60 -9.44 0.54
C VAL A 228 11.23 -8.14 -0.16
N ALA A 229 11.96 -7.76 -1.19
CA ALA A 229 11.66 -6.64 -2.06
C ALA A 229 11.17 -7.16 -3.41
N VAL A 230 9.99 -6.70 -3.83
CA VAL A 230 9.38 -7.10 -5.11
C VAL A 230 9.19 -5.87 -5.98
N ARG A 231 9.64 -5.94 -7.25
CA ARG A 231 9.55 -4.84 -8.20
C ARG A 231 8.98 -5.29 -9.54
N GLY A 232 8.12 -4.46 -10.13
CA GLY A 232 7.77 -4.55 -11.54
C GLY A 232 8.79 -3.81 -12.41
N LYS A 233 8.87 -4.12 -13.70
CA LYS A 233 9.72 -3.43 -14.67
C LYS A 233 9.01 -3.31 -16.02
N PRO A 234 8.83 -2.08 -16.51
CA PRO A 234 9.34 -0.81 -16.01
C PRO A 234 8.54 -0.26 -14.81
N SER A 235 9.23 0.25 -13.78
CA SER A 235 8.61 0.97 -12.67
C SER A 235 8.75 2.48 -12.82
N MET A 236 7.64 3.21 -12.63
CA MET A 236 7.64 4.68 -12.66
C MET A 236 8.06 5.30 -11.32
N PHE A 237 7.75 4.63 -10.21
CA PHE A 237 7.91 5.18 -8.86
C PHE A 237 9.14 4.63 -8.14
N PHE A 238 9.61 3.45 -8.55
CA PHE A 238 10.76 2.81 -7.94
C PHE A 238 11.87 2.61 -8.98
N THR A 239 12.72 3.60 -9.11
CA THR A 239 13.72 3.69 -10.18
C THR A 239 14.82 2.63 -10.07
N GLU A 240 15.50 2.35 -11.20
CA GLU A 240 16.65 1.45 -11.25
C GLU A 240 17.80 1.90 -10.30
N ALA A 241 17.98 3.21 -10.14
CA ALA A 241 18.97 3.76 -9.21
C ALA A 241 18.62 3.43 -7.74
N MET A 242 17.34 3.57 -7.35
CA MET A 242 16.85 3.20 -6.02
C MET A 242 16.97 1.70 -5.77
N TRP A 243 16.67 0.86 -6.77
CA TRP A 243 16.80 -0.59 -6.69
C TRP A 243 18.25 -1.01 -6.46
N ARG A 244 19.18 -0.45 -7.23
CA ARG A 244 20.62 -0.70 -7.05
C ARG A 244 21.15 -0.18 -5.72
N GLU A 245 20.68 0.99 -5.27
CA GLU A 245 21.05 1.54 -3.96
C GLU A 245 20.58 0.60 -2.83
N TRP A 246 19.35 0.07 -2.92
CA TRP A 246 18.83 -0.87 -1.93
C TRP A 246 19.66 -2.16 -1.90
N LYS A 247 19.90 -2.79 -3.05
CA LYS A 247 20.76 -4.00 -3.14
C LYS A 247 22.13 -3.80 -2.50
N LYS A 248 22.73 -2.64 -2.75
CA LYS A 248 24.03 -2.30 -2.16
C LYS A 248 24.00 -2.11 -0.64
N ARG A 249 22.92 -1.50 -0.12
CA ARG A 249 22.80 -1.18 1.31
C ARG A 249 22.35 -2.33 2.18
N CYS A 250 21.54 -3.23 1.62
CA CYS A 250 20.87 -4.29 2.35
C CYS A 250 21.01 -5.62 1.59
N PRO A 251 22.24 -6.21 1.53
CA PRO A 251 22.50 -7.42 0.78
C PRO A 251 21.75 -8.65 1.32
N GLY A 252 21.26 -8.61 2.56
CA GLY A 252 20.41 -9.66 3.15
C GLY A 252 18.93 -9.59 2.75
N THR A 253 18.53 -8.60 1.93
CA THR A 253 17.18 -8.55 1.37
C THR A 253 17.06 -9.53 0.20
N VAL A 254 15.98 -10.32 0.17
CA VAL A 254 15.63 -11.16 -0.97
C VAL A 254 14.96 -10.28 -2.04
N PHE A 255 15.48 -10.29 -3.25
CA PHE A 255 15.02 -9.43 -4.34
C PHE A 255 14.30 -10.24 -5.42
N ARG A 256 13.10 -9.80 -5.80
CA ARG A 256 12.30 -10.36 -6.90
C ARG A 256 11.96 -9.25 -7.89
N GLU A 257 12.16 -9.54 -9.18
CA GLU A 257 11.88 -8.59 -10.25
C GLU A 257 10.95 -9.23 -11.28
N ASN A 258 9.80 -8.59 -11.52
CA ASN A 258 8.86 -9.02 -12.56
C ASN A 258 9.04 -8.14 -13.80
N LEU A 259 9.55 -8.70 -14.87
CA LEU A 259 9.99 -7.96 -16.07
C LEU A 259 8.85 -7.53 -17.01
N HIS A 260 7.63 -8.02 -16.79
CA HIS A 260 6.53 -7.84 -17.74
C HIS A 260 5.37 -7.01 -17.19
N HIS A 261 5.51 -6.50 -15.97
CA HIS A 261 4.47 -5.77 -15.28
C HIS A 261 4.98 -4.48 -14.67
N ALA A 262 4.11 -3.45 -14.64
CA ALA A 262 4.43 -2.13 -14.13
C ALA A 262 4.11 -1.98 -12.63
N HIS A 263 4.00 -0.75 -12.15
CA HIS A 263 3.77 -0.42 -10.74
C HIS A 263 2.51 -1.07 -10.13
N LEU A 264 1.44 -1.20 -10.94
CA LEU A 264 0.18 -1.78 -10.50
C LEU A 264 0.09 -3.31 -10.68
N PHE A 265 1.21 -4.01 -10.89
CA PHE A 265 1.18 -5.44 -11.17
C PHE A 265 0.47 -6.30 -10.10
N PRO A 266 0.37 -5.94 -8.81
CA PRO A 266 -0.47 -6.67 -7.86
C PRO A 266 -1.95 -6.71 -8.24
N LEU A 267 -2.40 -5.72 -9.03
CA LEU A 267 -3.76 -5.61 -9.58
C LEU A 267 -3.84 -6.12 -11.02
N GLU A 268 -2.80 -5.89 -11.81
CA GLU A 268 -2.71 -6.33 -13.22
C GLU A 268 -2.63 -7.85 -13.34
N ASN A 269 -1.79 -8.47 -12.51
CA ASN A 269 -1.57 -9.92 -12.49
C ASN A 269 -1.36 -10.41 -11.05
N PRO A 270 -2.46 -10.62 -10.29
CA PRO A 270 -2.41 -11.11 -8.93
C PRO A 270 -1.69 -12.45 -8.76
N GLN A 271 -1.73 -13.32 -9.80
CA GLN A 271 -1.04 -14.62 -9.77
C GLN A 271 0.48 -14.44 -9.80
N ALA A 272 1.02 -13.68 -10.75
CA ALA A 272 2.46 -13.40 -10.83
C ALA A 272 2.97 -12.65 -9.58
N CYS A 273 2.13 -11.79 -9.01
CA CYS A 273 2.45 -11.13 -7.75
C CYS A 273 2.55 -12.12 -6.60
N TRP A 274 1.58 -13.03 -6.46
CA TRP A 274 1.61 -14.10 -5.45
C TRP A 274 2.85 -14.98 -5.60
N GLU A 275 3.18 -15.42 -6.81
CA GLU A 275 4.36 -16.24 -7.08
C GLU A 275 5.66 -15.56 -6.64
N SER A 276 5.79 -14.26 -6.91
CA SER A 276 6.94 -13.46 -6.46
C SER A 276 7.00 -13.36 -4.92
N ILE A 277 5.85 -13.14 -4.27
CA ILE A 277 5.73 -13.11 -2.81
C ILE A 277 6.09 -14.47 -2.21
N ALA A 278 5.46 -15.55 -2.70
CA ALA A 278 5.63 -16.91 -2.19
C ALA A 278 7.09 -17.39 -2.32
N SER A 279 7.68 -17.19 -3.50
CA SER A 279 9.11 -17.50 -3.73
C SER A 279 10.02 -16.75 -2.75
N GLY A 280 9.76 -15.47 -2.51
CA GLY A 280 10.55 -14.71 -1.55
C GLY A 280 10.34 -15.18 -0.10
N LEU A 281 9.09 -15.49 0.29
CA LEU A 281 8.78 -15.99 1.63
C LEU A 281 9.37 -17.38 1.90
N ARG A 282 9.44 -18.26 0.90
CA ARG A 282 10.14 -19.55 1.02
C ARG A 282 11.63 -19.34 1.27
N GLU A 283 12.29 -18.48 0.48
CA GLU A 283 13.72 -18.20 0.63
C GLU A 283 14.11 -17.66 2.00
N ILE A 284 13.22 -16.89 2.65
CA ILE A 284 13.43 -16.41 4.02
C ILE A 284 12.86 -17.35 5.11
N GLY A 285 12.39 -18.54 4.74
CA GLY A 285 11.88 -19.55 5.67
C GLY A 285 10.53 -19.22 6.32
N CYS A 286 9.73 -18.34 5.70
CA CYS A 286 8.39 -17.95 6.19
C CYS A 286 7.23 -18.71 5.53
N LEU A 287 7.50 -19.47 4.47
CA LEU A 287 6.58 -20.45 3.89
C LEU A 287 7.31 -21.77 3.69
N PRO A 288 6.62 -22.93 3.80
CA PRO A 288 7.20 -24.22 3.44
C PRO A 288 7.46 -24.26 1.94
N GLU A 289 8.39 -25.13 1.54
CA GLU A 289 8.50 -25.58 0.15
C GLU A 289 7.22 -26.33 -0.25
N ASP A 290 6.82 -26.28 -1.53
CA ASP A 290 5.62 -26.97 -2.01
C ASP A 290 5.81 -28.47 -2.08
#